data_70da3b9d09351cd9a95f228020d0f7b8
#
_entry.id   70da3b9d09351cd9a95f228020d0f7b8
#
_cell.length_a   1.000
_cell.length_b   1.000
_cell.length_c   1.000
_cell.angle_alpha   90.00
_cell.angle_beta   90.00
_cell.angle_gamma   90.00
#
_symmetry.space_group_name_H-M   'P 1'
#
loop_
_entity.id
_entity.type
_entity.pdbx_description
1 polymer ?
#
loop_
_entity_poly.entity_id
_entity_poly.type
_entity_poly.pdbx_seq_one_letter_code
_entity_poly.pdbx_strand_id
1 'polypeptide(L)'
;MERRTSVDMDRRTYVKVVGASGVAGLTGTAGCLGSSTGSGGGSKKLTAGTAPGFPPFEMKQGGELVGFDIDLLEAVVSESEYTLSGWEEFEFKGLMPALGSDKIDVVAAAMTINDKRDKKIDFSNPYYSADQSILVRKGGNFSPSKLGDLSGHPIGAQKGTTGEGIIKDELLSPGKLKQSNYNSYGSYVLAVEDLVNGNIDAIVVDKPVAQTFQSKRDVSIAFTHKTGEQYGFGVRDGASDVQKALNSGLKAVRDSGKYTEIRNKWFSDS
;
A
#
# COMPACT_ATOMS: atom_id res chain seq x y z
N MET A 1 59.19 -13.47 10.10
CA MET A 1 59.06 -13.35 11.53
C MET A 1 58.82 -11.88 11.83
N GLU A 2 57.55 -11.46 11.75
CA GLU A 2 57.16 -10.08 12.06
C GLU A 2 55.78 -10.13 12.72
N ARG A 3 55.75 -9.62 13.93
CA ARG A 3 54.58 -9.60 14.82
C ARG A 3 53.68 -8.45 14.46
N ARG A 4 52.42 -8.70 14.17
CA ARG A 4 51.37 -7.68 14.14
C ARG A 4 50.84 -7.49 15.57
N THR A 5 51.05 -6.32 16.10
CA THR A 5 50.43 -5.84 17.32
C THR A 5 49.02 -5.30 17.00
N SER A 6 48.03 -5.93 17.62
CA SER A 6 46.66 -5.44 17.67
C SER A 6 46.57 -4.32 18.67
N VAL A 7 46.07 -3.14 18.25
CA VAL A 7 45.71 -2.03 19.14
C VAL A 7 44.24 -2.19 19.51
N ASP A 8 44.05 -2.52 20.77
CA ASP A 8 42.76 -2.56 21.45
C ASP A 8 42.36 -1.13 21.80
N MET A 9 41.24 -0.64 21.31
CA MET A 9 40.78 0.72 21.57
C MET A 9 39.61 0.68 22.56
N ASP A 10 39.96 0.92 23.81
CA ASP A 10 39.07 0.96 24.97
C ASP A 10 38.09 2.14 24.93
N ARG A 11 36.81 1.80 25.03
CA ARG A 11 35.70 2.76 25.08
C ARG A 11 35.51 3.25 26.53
N ARG A 12 36.12 4.33 26.94
CA ARG A 12 35.67 5.10 28.10
C ARG A 12 36.60 6.28 28.38
N THR A 13 36.22 7.48 27.95
CA THR A 13 36.58 8.71 28.72
C THR A 13 35.66 9.87 28.29
N TYR A 14 34.61 10.09 29.03
CA TYR A 14 33.90 11.37 29.02
C TYR A 14 34.50 12.25 30.10
N VAL A 15 35.21 13.28 29.69
CA VAL A 15 35.72 14.31 30.61
C VAL A 15 34.64 15.35 30.85
N LYS A 16 34.23 15.48 32.11
CA LYS A 16 33.44 16.62 32.63
C LYS A 16 34.35 17.82 32.80
N VAL A 17 33.98 18.94 32.19
CA VAL A 17 34.55 20.25 32.59
C VAL A 17 33.44 21.09 33.21
N VAL A 18 33.55 21.31 34.51
CA VAL A 18 32.79 22.27 35.28
C VAL A 18 33.68 23.51 35.43
N GLY A 19 33.17 24.65 35.03
CA GLY A 19 33.81 25.95 35.26
C GLY A 19 32.79 26.96 35.76
N ALA A 20 32.91 27.34 36.99
CA ALA A 20 32.06 28.32 37.69
C ALA A 20 32.61 29.73 37.61
N SER A 21 31.74 30.69 37.85
CA SER A 21 31.94 32.02 38.47
C SER A 21 31.77 33.25 37.59
N GLY A 22 30.88 34.15 38.03
CA GLY A 22 30.86 35.56 37.70
C GLY A 22 29.50 36.22 37.92
N VAL A 23 29.25 36.71 39.15
CA VAL A 23 28.10 37.57 39.55
C VAL A 23 28.40 39.02 39.23
N ALA A 24 27.45 39.78 38.68
CA ALA A 24 26.96 41.10 39.16
C ALA A 24 26.41 41.99 38.03
N GLY A 25 25.26 42.63 38.24
CA GLY A 25 24.85 43.84 37.54
C GLY A 25 23.36 43.95 37.26
N LEU A 26 22.55 44.39 38.25
CA LEU A 26 21.18 44.87 38.09
C LEU A 26 21.14 46.18 37.30
N THR A 27 20.27 46.33 36.32
CA THR A 27 19.43 47.51 36.11
C THR A 27 18.30 47.12 35.14
N GLY A 28 17.06 47.43 35.54
CA GLY A 28 15.85 47.14 34.82
C GLY A 28 15.56 48.11 33.68
N THR A 29 14.89 47.57 32.65
CA THR A 29 13.98 48.30 31.80
C THR A 29 12.79 47.40 31.48
N ALA A 30 11.62 47.83 31.87
CA ALA A 30 10.35 47.24 31.47
C ALA A 30 10.18 47.45 29.95
N GLY A 31 10.31 46.37 29.18
CA GLY A 31 10.04 46.34 27.75
C GLY A 31 8.98 45.28 27.50
N CYS A 32 7.90 45.67 26.87
CA CYS A 32 6.71 44.89 26.55
C CYS A 32 7.00 43.49 26.04
N LEU A 33 6.52 42.50 26.78
CA LEU A 33 6.36 41.12 26.28
C LEU A 33 5.27 41.11 25.21
N GLY A 34 5.68 41.34 23.99
CA GLY A 34 4.94 40.84 22.85
C GLY A 34 5.06 39.31 22.88
N SER A 35 4.06 38.63 23.43
CA SER A 35 3.92 37.17 23.26
C SER A 35 3.71 36.87 21.80
N SER A 36 4.81 36.76 21.05
CA SER A 36 4.80 35.98 19.82
C SER A 36 4.67 34.52 20.23
N THR A 37 3.44 34.05 20.41
CA THR A 37 3.10 32.66 20.31
C THR A 37 3.42 32.23 18.88
N GLY A 38 4.70 31.97 18.60
CA GLY A 38 5.10 31.17 17.47
C GLY A 38 4.51 29.79 17.69
N SER A 39 3.32 29.56 17.12
CA SER A 39 2.88 28.21 16.81
C SER A 39 3.98 27.56 15.97
N GLY A 40 4.89 26.91 16.63
CA GLY A 40 5.72 25.89 16.00
C GLY A 40 4.81 24.76 15.56
N GLY A 41 4.14 24.94 14.42
CA GLY A 41 3.38 23.89 13.76
C GLY A 41 4.35 22.84 13.24
N GLY A 42 4.81 21.95 14.12
CA GLY A 42 5.41 20.70 13.67
C GLY A 42 4.35 19.97 12.83
N SER A 43 4.65 19.67 11.56
CA SER A 43 3.73 18.94 10.72
C SER A 43 3.38 17.61 11.39
N LYS A 44 2.09 17.28 11.41
CA LYS A 44 1.59 16.01 11.93
C LYS A 44 2.17 14.88 11.08
N LYS A 45 2.66 13.81 11.70
CA LYS A 45 3.26 12.69 10.99
C LYS A 45 2.25 11.58 10.74
N LEU A 46 2.30 10.94 9.58
CA LEU A 46 1.54 9.76 9.23
C LEU A 46 2.49 8.62 8.87
N THR A 47 2.24 7.43 9.39
CA THR A 47 2.89 6.19 8.95
C THR A 47 1.98 5.51 7.94
N ALA A 48 2.50 5.25 6.74
CA ALA A 48 1.76 4.59 5.68
C ALA A 48 1.99 3.07 5.70
N GLY A 49 0.93 2.30 5.44
CA GLY A 49 1.00 0.86 5.26
C GLY A 49 0.68 0.46 3.83
N THR A 50 1.42 -0.53 3.32
CA THR A 50 1.25 -1.07 1.97
C THR A 50 1.50 -2.57 1.90
N ALA A 51 1.14 -3.21 0.77
CA ALA A 51 1.29 -4.66 0.57
C ALA A 51 2.03 -4.95 -0.76
N PRO A 52 3.37 -4.85 -0.81
CA PRO A 52 4.13 -5.00 -2.05
C PRO A 52 3.89 -6.35 -2.74
N GLY A 53 3.79 -6.32 -4.07
CA GLY A 53 3.50 -7.49 -4.92
C GLY A 53 2.21 -7.35 -5.72
N PHE A 54 1.70 -6.12 -5.84
CA PHE A 54 0.51 -5.75 -6.59
C PHE A 54 0.83 -4.69 -7.66
N PRO A 55 1.70 -5.03 -8.65
CA PRO A 55 2.12 -4.08 -9.68
C PRO A 55 0.95 -3.68 -10.59
N PRO A 56 0.87 -2.42 -11.07
CA PRO A 56 1.84 -1.35 -10.89
C PRO A 56 1.57 -0.44 -9.68
N PHE A 57 0.67 -0.82 -8.76
CA PHE A 57 0.26 0.01 -7.62
C PHE A 57 1.32 0.06 -6.51
N GLU A 58 1.77 -1.11 -6.04
CA GLU A 58 2.82 -1.23 -5.03
C GLU A 58 3.69 -2.48 -5.26
N MET A 59 4.99 -2.28 -5.33
CA MET A 59 5.94 -3.37 -5.60
C MET A 59 7.35 -3.02 -5.13
N LYS A 60 8.22 -4.03 -5.11
CA LYS A 60 9.66 -3.85 -4.92
C LYS A 60 10.37 -3.80 -6.27
N GLN A 61 11.19 -2.79 -6.49
CA GLN A 61 12.08 -2.67 -7.63
C GLN A 61 13.48 -2.31 -7.14
N GLY A 62 14.46 -3.17 -7.38
CA GLY A 62 15.81 -2.97 -6.86
C GLY A 62 15.91 -2.93 -5.33
N GLY A 63 14.93 -3.49 -4.62
CA GLY A 63 14.82 -3.44 -3.15
C GLY A 63 14.04 -2.24 -2.63
N GLU A 64 13.77 -1.24 -3.46
CA GLU A 64 13.00 -0.05 -3.08
C GLU A 64 11.50 -0.28 -3.27
N LEU A 65 10.70 0.33 -2.41
CA LEU A 65 9.25 0.35 -2.52
C LEU A 65 8.84 1.42 -3.54
N VAL A 66 8.15 1.01 -4.59
CA VAL A 66 7.71 1.88 -5.68
C VAL A 66 6.31 1.49 -6.16
N GLY A 67 5.63 2.41 -6.86
CA GLY A 67 4.35 2.12 -7.47
C GLY A 67 3.45 3.35 -7.55
N PHE A 68 2.33 3.18 -8.22
CA PHE A 68 1.34 4.24 -8.39
C PHE A 68 0.80 4.74 -7.04
N ASP A 69 0.47 3.82 -6.14
CA ASP A 69 -0.07 4.15 -4.81
C ASP A 69 0.97 4.86 -3.93
N ILE A 70 2.24 4.48 -4.09
CA ILE A 70 3.36 5.08 -3.37
C ILE A 70 3.53 6.55 -3.80
N ASP A 71 3.73 6.77 -5.11
CA ASP A 71 3.90 8.11 -5.67
C ASP A 71 2.65 8.99 -5.42
N LEU A 72 1.43 8.41 -5.52
CA LEU A 72 0.20 9.15 -5.34
C LEU A 72 0.00 9.58 -3.88
N LEU A 73 0.20 8.66 -2.91
CA LEU A 73 0.04 9.02 -1.50
C LEU A 73 1.07 10.07 -1.08
N GLU A 74 2.33 9.95 -1.51
CA GLU A 74 3.37 10.94 -1.24
C GLU A 74 2.98 12.32 -1.79
N ALA A 75 2.50 12.38 -3.02
CA ALA A 75 2.01 13.62 -3.62
C ALA A 75 0.80 14.19 -2.87
N VAL A 76 -0.16 13.34 -2.49
CA VAL A 76 -1.38 13.76 -1.75
C VAL A 76 -1.03 14.31 -0.36
N VAL A 77 -0.14 13.65 0.36
CA VAL A 77 0.27 14.09 1.69
C VAL A 77 1.09 15.38 1.63
N SER A 78 1.91 15.58 0.58
CA SER A 78 2.67 16.83 0.41
C SER A 78 1.80 18.08 0.22
N GLU A 79 0.55 17.90 -0.22
CA GLU A 79 -0.45 18.98 -0.35
C GLU A 79 -1.28 19.19 0.93
N SER A 80 -0.85 18.67 2.09
CA SER A 80 -1.57 18.72 3.35
C SER A 80 -0.71 19.25 4.50
N GLU A 81 -1.30 19.37 5.70
CA GLU A 81 -0.57 19.69 6.93
C GLU A 81 0.25 18.52 7.50
N TYR A 82 0.16 17.35 6.86
CA TYR A 82 0.82 16.13 7.28
C TYR A 82 2.13 15.90 6.54
N THR A 83 2.99 15.04 7.11
CA THR A 83 4.17 14.47 6.45
C THR A 83 4.20 12.97 6.66
N LEU A 84 4.67 12.21 5.69
CA LEU A 84 4.92 10.79 5.88
C LEU A 84 6.17 10.59 6.75
N SER A 85 6.03 9.79 7.82
CA SER A 85 7.15 9.36 8.66
C SER A 85 7.87 8.13 8.09
N GLY A 86 7.20 7.37 7.22
CA GLY A 86 7.73 6.17 6.60
C GLY A 86 6.63 5.24 6.10
N TRP A 87 7.08 4.12 5.55
CA TRP A 87 6.25 3.05 5.03
C TRP A 87 6.47 1.76 5.82
N GLU A 88 5.36 1.08 6.15
CA GLU A 88 5.34 -0.24 6.77
C GLU A 88 4.73 -1.26 5.81
N GLU A 89 5.37 -2.42 5.67
CA GLU A 89 4.97 -3.45 4.72
C GLU A 89 4.25 -4.60 5.43
N PHE A 90 3.13 -5.03 4.86
CA PHE A 90 2.30 -6.11 5.38
C PHE A 90 1.85 -7.05 4.27
N GLU A 91 1.41 -8.25 4.62
CA GLU A 91 0.46 -8.94 3.75
C GLU A 91 -0.84 -8.14 3.71
N PHE A 92 -1.52 -8.10 2.56
CA PHE A 92 -2.73 -7.28 2.34
C PHE A 92 -3.79 -7.45 3.44
N LYS A 93 -4.06 -8.70 3.86
CA LYS A 93 -5.00 -9.01 4.95
C LYS A 93 -4.61 -8.39 6.30
N GLY A 94 -3.35 -8.02 6.49
CA GLY A 94 -2.81 -7.43 7.72
C GLY A 94 -2.99 -5.92 7.82
N LEU A 95 -3.28 -5.22 6.71
CA LEU A 95 -3.34 -3.76 6.66
C LEU A 95 -4.46 -3.18 7.55
N MET A 96 -5.68 -3.71 7.47
CA MET A 96 -6.79 -3.22 8.31
C MET A 96 -6.55 -3.48 9.81
N PRO A 97 -6.07 -4.67 10.24
CA PRO A 97 -5.62 -4.86 11.63
C PRO A 97 -4.50 -3.91 12.06
N ALA A 98 -3.57 -3.57 11.18
CA ALA A 98 -2.50 -2.63 11.48
C ALA A 98 -3.02 -1.20 11.70
N LEU A 99 -3.99 -0.75 10.89
CA LEU A 99 -4.74 0.50 11.13
C LEU A 99 -5.45 0.49 12.48
N GLY A 100 -6.19 -0.57 12.79
CA GLY A 100 -6.96 -0.69 14.04
C GLY A 100 -6.09 -0.78 15.31
N SER A 101 -4.79 -1.10 15.17
CA SER A 101 -3.82 -1.20 16.27
C SER A 101 -2.82 -0.05 16.32
N ASP A 102 -3.07 1.04 15.62
CA ASP A 102 -2.22 2.25 15.56
C ASP A 102 -0.77 2.01 15.08
N LYS A 103 -0.53 0.93 14.35
CA LYS A 103 0.78 0.67 13.73
C LYS A 103 1.00 1.52 12.48
N ILE A 104 -0.09 1.84 11.79
CA ILE A 104 -0.11 2.72 10.62
C ILE A 104 -1.31 3.66 10.72
N ASP A 105 -1.23 4.78 10.04
CA ASP A 105 -2.27 5.82 10.03
C ASP A 105 -3.05 5.84 8.72
N VAL A 106 -2.44 5.40 7.62
CA VAL A 106 -3.04 5.36 6.30
C VAL A 106 -2.61 4.10 5.55
N VAL A 107 -3.53 3.53 4.76
CA VAL A 107 -3.26 2.41 3.83
C VAL A 107 -3.27 2.92 2.41
N ALA A 108 -2.21 2.61 1.64
CA ALA A 108 -2.12 2.76 0.20
C ALA A 108 -1.71 1.39 -0.40
N ALA A 109 -2.69 0.66 -0.92
CA ALA A 109 -2.54 -0.71 -1.38
C ALA A 109 -3.67 -1.13 -2.34
N ALA A 110 -4.06 -0.27 -3.28
CA ALA A 110 -5.16 -0.47 -4.21
C ALA A 110 -6.43 -1.03 -3.52
N MET A 111 -6.71 -0.54 -2.30
CA MET A 111 -7.73 -1.12 -1.47
C MET A 111 -9.14 -0.73 -1.95
N THR A 112 -9.90 -1.71 -2.42
CA THR A 112 -11.29 -1.52 -2.86
C THR A 112 -12.15 -1.01 -1.71
N ILE A 113 -12.89 0.06 -1.95
CA ILE A 113 -13.94 0.57 -1.09
C ILE A 113 -15.14 -0.39 -1.21
N ASN A 114 -15.58 -0.97 -0.11
CA ASN A 114 -16.77 -1.80 -0.05
C ASN A 114 -17.38 -1.83 1.35
N ASP A 115 -18.66 -2.22 1.46
CA ASP A 115 -19.42 -2.20 2.71
C ASP A 115 -18.80 -3.03 3.85
N LYS A 116 -18.08 -4.12 3.52
CA LYS A 116 -17.44 -4.97 4.55
C LYS A 116 -16.25 -4.26 5.19
N ARG A 117 -15.51 -3.47 4.41
CA ARG A 117 -14.35 -2.68 4.85
C ARG A 117 -14.79 -1.36 5.49
N ASP A 118 -15.75 -0.67 4.86
CA ASP A 118 -16.30 0.62 5.30
C ASP A 118 -16.93 0.57 6.71
N LYS A 119 -17.37 -0.60 7.15
CA LYS A 119 -17.81 -0.84 8.54
C LYS A 119 -16.69 -0.88 9.57
N LYS A 120 -15.43 -0.84 9.16
CA LYS A 120 -14.25 -1.04 10.03
C LYS A 120 -13.19 0.02 9.91
N ILE A 121 -13.16 0.71 8.79
CA ILE A 121 -12.22 1.78 8.46
C ILE A 121 -12.93 2.81 7.59
N ASP A 122 -12.48 4.05 7.63
CA ASP A 122 -12.90 5.08 6.69
C ASP A 122 -12.01 5.09 5.44
N PHE A 123 -12.54 5.62 4.33
CA PHE A 123 -11.81 5.76 3.08
C PHE A 123 -11.74 7.21 2.62
N SER A 124 -10.66 7.56 1.90
CA SER A 124 -10.62 8.76 1.08
C SER A 124 -11.65 8.68 -0.05
N ASN A 125 -11.86 9.80 -0.75
CA ASN A 125 -12.50 9.77 -2.07
C ASN A 125 -11.77 8.77 -2.98
N PRO A 126 -12.49 8.10 -3.90
CA PRO A 126 -11.88 7.15 -4.83
C PRO A 126 -10.79 7.82 -5.67
N TYR A 127 -9.64 7.12 -5.82
CA TYR A 127 -8.57 7.61 -6.69
C TYR A 127 -8.38 6.79 -7.97
N TYR A 128 -8.85 5.54 -8.02
CA TYR A 128 -8.76 4.65 -9.18
C TYR A 128 -10.00 3.78 -9.27
N SER A 129 -10.29 3.26 -10.49
CA SER A 129 -11.38 2.30 -10.71
C SER A 129 -10.84 1.10 -11.49
N ALA A 130 -11.27 -0.09 -11.10
CA ALA A 130 -10.86 -1.34 -11.72
C ALA A 130 -12.03 -2.31 -11.89
N ASP A 131 -11.81 -3.33 -12.69
CA ASP A 131 -12.60 -4.56 -12.77
C ASP A 131 -11.71 -5.73 -12.38
N GLN A 132 -12.29 -6.88 -12.10
CA GLN A 132 -11.55 -8.12 -11.91
C GLN A 132 -11.28 -8.83 -13.24
N SER A 133 -10.20 -9.57 -13.34
CA SER A 133 -9.85 -10.38 -14.49
C SER A 133 -9.46 -11.78 -14.07
N ILE A 134 -9.68 -12.73 -14.98
CA ILE A 134 -9.21 -14.08 -14.82
C ILE A 134 -7.93 -14.25 -15.62
N LEU A 135 -6.84 -14.48 -14.91
CA LEU A 135 -5.52 -14.72 -15.46
C LEU A 135 -5.29 -16.24 -15.57
N VAL A 136 -4.85 -16.70 -16.74
CA VAL A 136 -4.53 -18.10 -17.05
C VAL A 136 -3.12 -18.21 -17.59
N ARG A 137 -2.56 -19.42 -17.66
CA ARG A 137 -1.25 -19.66 -18.28
C ARG A 137 -1.32 -19.42 -19.78
N LYS A 138 -0.38 -18.66 -20.31
CA LYS A 138 -0.24 -18.39 -21.74
C LYS A 138 0.05 -19.68 -22.51
N GLY A 139 -0.74 -19.95 -23.55
CA GLY A 139 -0.60 -21.18 -24.35
C GLY A 139 -1.04 -22.46 -23.64
N GLY A 140 -1.66 -22.37 -22.47
CA GLY A 140 -2.31 -23.50 -21.80
C GLY A 140 -3.63 -23.90 -22.46
N ASN A 141 -4.14 -25.08 -22.10
CA ASN A 141 -5.38 -25.64 -22.66
C ASN A 141 -6.65 -25.12 -21.95
N PHE A 142 -6.52 -24.32 -20.90
CA PHE A 142 -7.64 -23.77 -20.13
C PHE A 142 -7.98 -22.36 -20.62
N SER A 143 -9.16 -22.20 -21.21
CA SER A 143 -9.65 -20.94 -21.80
C SER A 143 -11.05 -20.62 -21.29
N PRO A 144 -11.23 -20.22 -20.04
CA PRO A 144 -12.54 -19.87 -19.50
C PRO A 144 -13.03 -18.54 -20.10
N SER A 145 -14.36 -18.40 -20.23
CA SER A 145 -15.04 -17.21 -20.75
C SER A 145 -15.97 -16.53 -19.75
N LYS A 146 -16.25 -17.20 -18.62
CA LYS A 146 -17.11 -16.75 -17.52
C LYS A 146 -16.69 -17.42 -16.22
N LEU A 147 -17.11 -16.87 -15.07
CA LEU A 147 -16.77 -17.42 -13.74
C LEU A 147 -17.18 -18.89 -13.56
N GLY A 148 -18.33 -19.29 -14.15
CA GLY A 148 -18.80 -20.68 -14.07
C GLY A 148 -17.85 -21.70 -14.69
N ASP A 149 -17.03 -21.31 -15.64
CA ASP A 149 -16.06 -22.19 -16.33
C ASP A 149 -14.87 -22.54 -15.42
N LEU A 150 -14.70 -21.82 -14.28
CA LEU A 150 -13.67 -22.11 -13.28
C LEU A 150 -14.04 -23.33 -12.40
N SER A 151 -15.26 -23.83 -12.53
CA SER A 151 -15.74 -25.00 -11.75
C SER A 151 -14.88 -26.23 -12.05
N GLY A 152 -14.41 -26.90 -10.98
CA GLY A 152 -13.58 -28.09 -11.08
C GLY A 152 -12.09 -27.85 -11.31
N HIS A 153 -11.68 -26.62 -11.59
CA HIS A 153 -10.28 -26.24 -11.79
C HIS A 153 -9.63 -25.72 -10.50
N PRO A 154 -8.34 -25.99 -10.26
CA PRO A 154 -7.61 -25.34 -9.17
C PRO A 154 -7.37 -23.88 -9.52
N ILE A 155 -7.90 -22.99 -8.68
CA ILE A 155 -7.81 -21.53 -8.85
C ILE A 155 -7.30 -20.84 -7.60
N GLY A 156 -6.78 -19.63 -7.74
CA GLY A 156 -6.20 -18.87 -6.65
C GLY A 156 -6.55 -17.40 -6.62
N ALA A 157 -6.36 -16.81 -5.45
CA ALA A 157 -6.34 -15.36 -5.25
C ALA A 157 -5.51 -15.00 -4.01
N GLN A 158 -5.11 -13.75 -3.91
CA GLN A 158 -4.48 -13.24 -2.69
C GLN A 158 -5.52 -13.08 -1.58
N LYS A 159 -5.15 -13.48 -0.37
CA LYS A 159 -6.01 -13.46 0.81
C LYS A 159 -6.42 -12.03 1.21
N GLY A 160 -7.71 -11.85 1.45
CA GLY A 160 -8.29 -10.57 1.88
C GLY A 160 -8.67 -9.61 0.74
N THR A 161 -8.39 -9.98 -0.53
CA THR A 161 -8.69 -9.17 -1.72
C THR A 161 -10.13 -9.34 -2.21
N THR A 162 -10.55 -8.49 -3.14
CA THR A 162 -11.81 -8.62 -3.87
C THR A 162 -11.86 -9.91 -4.67
N GLY A 163 -10.73 -10.30 -5.31
CA GLY A 163 -10.63 -11.57 -6.04
C GLY A 163 -10.90 -12.79 -5.18
N GLU A 164 -10.39 -12.83 -3.94
CA GLU A 164 -10.77 -13.87 -2.97
C GLU A 164 -12.27 -13.82 -2.65
N GLY A 165 -12.83 -12.62 -2.48
CA GLY A 165 -14.26 -12.43 -2.22
C GLY A 165 -15.12 -13.04 -3.32
N ILE A 166 -14.82 -12.76 -4.59
CA ILE A 166 -15.52 -13.32 -5.74
C ILE A 166 -15.46 -14.85 -5.74
N ILE A 167 -14.28 -15.44 -5.51
CA ILE A 167 -14.16 -16.91 -5.43
C ILE A 167 -15.06 -17.47 -4.33
N LYS A 168 -15.05 -16.84 -3.15
CA LYS A 168 -15.85 -17.31 -2.01
C LYS A 168 -17.34 -17.13 -2.23
N ASP A 169 -17.76 -15.95 -2.67
CA ASP A 169 -19.17 -15.57 -2.70
C ASP A 169 -19.87 -16.15 -3.97
N GLU A 170 -19.19 -16.26 -5.12
CA GLU A 170 -19.79 -16.67 -6.38
C GLU A 170 -19.49 -18.11 -6.81
N LEU A 171 -18.45 -18.73 -6.22
CA LEU A 171 -18.04 -20.09 -6.61
C LEU A 171 -18.08 -21.08 -5.45
N LEU A 172 -17.48 -20.78 -4.30
CA LEU A 172 -17.42 -21.70 -3.16
C LEU A 172 -18.78 -21.78 -2.43
N SER A 173 -19.36 -20.65 -2.04
CA SER A 173 -20.63 -20.61 -1.28
C SER A 173 -21.80 -21.24 -2.05
N PRO A 174 -21.95 -21.04 -3.38
CA PRO A 174 -22.96 -21.74 -4.18
C PRO A 174 -22.63 -23.19 -4.50
N GLY A 175 -21.46 -23.72 -4.08
CA GLY A 175 -21.04 -25.09 -4.35
C GLY A 175 -20.55 -25.35 -5.80
N LYS A 176 -20.28 -24.30 -6.57
CA LYS A 176 -19.77 -24.42 -7.95
C LYS A 176 -18.27 -24.80 -7.97
N LEU A 177 -17.53 -24.49 -6.90
CA LEU A 177 -16.13 -24.84 -6.71
C LEU A 177 -15.98 -25.60 -5.38
N LYS A 178 -15.19 -26.66 -5.37
CA LYS A 178 -14.84 -27.36 -4.13
C LYS A 178 -13.74 -26.59 -3.39
N GLN A 179 -13.77 -26.60 -2.06
CA GLN A 179 -12.75 -25.97 -1.22
C GLN A 179 -11.32 -26.47 -1.54
N SER A 180 -11.18 -27.75 -1.92
CA SER A 180 -9.91 -28.36 -2.33
C SER A 180 -9.31 -27.77 -3.61
N ASN A 181 -10.11 -27.07 -4.41
CA ASN A 181 -9.69 -26.42 -5.65
C ASN A 181 -9.41 -24.93 -5.47
N TYR A 182 -9.57 -24.41 -4.26
CA TYR A 182 -9.24 -23.02 -3.97
C TYR A 182 -7.92 -22.91 -3.22
N ASN A 183 -6.99 -22.13 -3.77
CA ASN A 183 -5.68 -21.83 -3.22
C ASN A 183 -5.59 -20.37 -2.79
N SER A 184 -5.29 -20.15 -1.51
CA SER A 184 -5.17 -18.79 -0.92
C SER A 184 -3.71 -18.42 -0.74
N TYR A 185 -3.31 -17.28 -1.33
CA TYR A 185 -1.92 -16.82 -1.37
C TYR A 185 -1.69 -15.60 -0.47
N GLY A 186 -0.46 -15.45 0.02
CA GLY A 186 -0.02 -14.25 0.74
C GLY A 186 0.20 -13.06 -0.19
N SER A 187 0.57 -13.31 -1.47
CA SER A 187 0.73 -12.29 -2.51
C SER A 187 0.33 -12.83 -3.89
N TYR A 188 0.02 -11.93 -4.83
CA TYR A 188 -0.22 -12.34 -6.21
C TYR A 188 1.04 -12.78 -6.95
N VAL A 189 2.22 -12.35 -6.53
CA VAL A 189 3.49 -12.86 -7.08
C VAL A 189 3.57 -14.38 -6.93
N LEU A 190 3.27 -14.91 -5.72
CA LEU A 190 3.26 -16.35 -5.46
C LEU A 190 2.17 -17.07 -6.25
N ALA A 191 0.98 -16.48 -6.35
CA ALA A 191 -0.11 -17.04 -7.16
C ALA A 191 0.27 -17.16 -8.64
N VAL A 192 0.93 -16.12 -9.20
CA VAL A 192 1.39 -16.12 -10.60
C VAL A 192 2.50 -17.15 -10.83
N GLU A 193 3.38 -17.36 -9.87
CA GLU A 193 4.38 -18.42 -9.97
C GLU A 193 3.73 -19.81 -10.04
N ASP A 194 2.75 -20.07 -9.18
CA ASP A 194 2.01 -21.34 -9.21
C ASP A 194 1.19 -21.49 -10.51
N LEU A 195 0.63 -20.41 -11.04
CA LEU A 195 -0.06 -20.44 -12.33
C LEU A 195 0.89 -20.78 -13.49
N VAL A 196 2.06 -20.14 -13.57
CA VAL A 196 3.08 -20.42 -14.60
C VAL A 196 3.60 -21.86 -14.49
N ASN A 197 3.81 -22.36 -13.29
CA ASN A 197 4.25 -23.72 -13.02
C ASN A 197 3.15 -24.78 -13.25
N GLY A 198 1.88 -24.36 -13.42
CA GLY A 198 0.76 -25.27 -13.66
C GLY A 198 0.22 -25.95 -12.41
N ASN A 199 0.53 -25.43 -11.22
CA ASN A 199 -0.04 -25.89 -9.95
C ASN A 199 -1.50 -25.44 -9.78
N ILE A 200 -1.86 -24.33 -10.42
CA ILE A 200 -3.24 -23.82 -10.56
C ILE A 200 -3.53 -23.46 -12.02
N ASP A 201 -4.81 -23.41 -12.37
CA ASP A 201 -5.28 -23.15 -13.75
C ASP A 201 -5.65 -21.68 -13.96
N ALA A 202 -6.08 -20.97 -12.92
CA ALA A 202 -6.46 -19.55 -13.01
C ALA A 202 -6.24 -18.79 -11.71
N ILE A 203 -6.16 -17.45 -11.85
CA ILE A 203 -6.14 -16.48 -10.77
C ILE A 203 -7.25 -15.45 -11.01
N VAL A 204 -7.96 -15.08 -9.94
CA VAL A 204 -8.86 -13.90 -9.95
C VAL A 204 -8.09 -12.73 -9.38
N VAL A 205 -7.89 -11.69 -10.16
CA VAL A 205 -7.06 -10.53 -9.83
C VAL A 205 -7.55 -9.28 -10.55
N ASP A 206 -7.27 -8.12 -10.01
CA ASP A 206 -7.63 -6.83 -10.59
C ASP A 206 -7.01 -6.64 -11.98
N LYS A 207 -7.79 -6.12 -12.92
CA LYS A 207 -7.42 -6.03 -14.34
C LYS A 207 -6.09 -5.31 -14.58
N PRO A 208 -5.77 -4.15 -13.96
CA PRO A 208 -4.49 -3.48 -14.19
C PRO A 208 -3.29 -4.34 -13.76
N VAL A 209 -3.46 -5.10 -12.69
CA VAL A 209 -2.44 -6.03 -12.17
C VAL A 209 -2.29 -7.23 -13.10
N ALA A 210 -3.41 -7.79 -13.58
CA ALA A 210 -3.41 -8.85 -14.59
C ALA A 210 -2.67 -8.41 -15.87
N GLN A 211 -2.91 -7.19 -16.34
CA GLN A 211 -2.22 -6.60 -17.50
C GLN A 211 -0.71 -6.51 -17.28
N THR A 212 -0.29 -6.04 -16.09
CA THR A 212 1.13 -5.96 -15.75
C THR A 212 1.78 -7.33 -15.68
N PHE A 213 1.12 -8.35 -15.11
CA PHE A 213 1.65 -9.71 -15.12
C PHE A 213 1.69 -10.29 -16.55
N GLN A 214 0.66 -10.07 -17.35
CA GLN A 214 0.62 -10.51 -18.74
C GLN A 214 1.78 -9.95 -19.58
N SER A 215 2.19 -8.71 -19.32
CA SER A 215 3.33 -8.09 -20.04
C SER A 215 4.71 -8.63 -19.60
N LYS A 216 4.81 -9.24 -18.40
CA LYS A 216 6.10 -9.63 -17.80
C LYS A 216 6.25 -11.14 -17.57
N ARG A 217 5.20 -11.94 -17.69
CA ARG A 217 5.17 -13.36 -17.34
C ARG A 217 4.37 -14.15 -18.40
N ASP A 218 4.56 -15.46 -18.43
CA ASP A 218 3.85 -16.35 -19.37
C ASP A 218 2.42 -16.64 -18.92
N VAL A 219 1.63 -15.58 -18.82
CA VAL A 219 0.23 -15.59 -18.44
C VAL A 219 -0.57 -14.74 -19.42
N SER A 220 -1.89 -14.94 -19.48
CA SER A 220 -2.80 -14.16 -20.32
C SER A 220 -4.14 -13.95 -19.62
N ILE A 221 -4.77 -12.81 -19.89
CA ILE A 221 -6.13 -12.53 -19.42
C ILE A 221 -7.10 -13.34 -20.29
N ALA A 222 -7.85 -14.26 -19.67
CA ALA A 222 -8.88 -15.03 -20.35
C ALA A 222 -10.14 -14.19 -20.57
N PHE A 223 -10.62 -13.52 -19.52
CA PHE A 223 -11.73 -12.57 -19.60
C PHE A 223 -11.71 -11.58 -18.43
N THR A 224 -12.49 -10.52 -18.55
CA THR A 224 -12.71 -9.52 -17.49
C THR A 224 -14.11 -9.70 -16.91
N HIS A 225 -14.18 -9.84 -15.60
CA HIS A 225 -15.40 -9.83 -14.82
C HIS A 225 -15.64 -8.40 -14.31
N LYS A 226 -16.69 -7.76 -14.82
CA LYS A 226 -16.99 -6.35 -14.49
C LYS A 226 -17.50 -6.23 -13.06
N THR A 227 -16.75 -5.53 -12.22
CA THR A 227 -17.10 -5.25 -10.83
C THR A 227 -17.34 -3.76 -10.58
N GLY A 228 -16.70 -2.90 -11.39
CA GLY A 228 -16.77 -1.45 -11.21
C GLY A 228 -16.24 -0.98 -9.86
N GLU A 229 -15.30 -1.71 -9.28
CA GLU A 229 -14.74 -1.38 -7.98
C GLU A 229 -13.90 -0.10 -8.03
N GLN A 230 -13.81 0.56 -6.87
CA GLN A 230 -13.06 1.79 -6.70
C GLN A 230 -12.06 1.64 -5.55
N TYR A 231 -10.86 2.17 -5.73
CA TYR A 231 -9.83 2.18 -4.69
C TYR A 231 -9.81 3.51 -3.95
N GLY A 232 -9.61 3.43 -2.63
CA GLY A 232 -9.43 4.57 -1.75
C GLY A 232 -8.27 4.33 -0.79
N PHE A 233 -7.67 5.41 -0.30
CA PHE A 233 -6.76 5.33 0.84
C PHE A 233 -7.58 5.00 2.09
N GLY A 234 -7.19 3.93 2.81
CA GLY A 234 -7.85 3.56 4.06
C GLY A 234 -7.27 4.34 5.24
N VAL A 235 -8.13 4.81 6.13
CA VAL A 235 -7.75 5.43 7.41
C VAL A 235 -8.56 4.79 8.53
N ARG A 236 -8.14 4.95 9.80
CA ARG A 236 -8.92 4.46 10.93
C ARG A 236 -10.35 5.01 10.92
N ASP A 237 -11.28 4.18 11.37
CA ASP A 237 -12.65 4.60 11.63
C ASP A 237 -12.68 5.82 12.56
N GLY A 238 -13.36 6.89 12.13
CA GLY A 238 -13.43 8.16 12.82
C GLY A 238 -12.22 9.08 12.69
N ALA A 239 -11.17 8.72 11.91
CA ALA A 239 -10.03 9.59 11.65
C ALA A 239 -10.34 10.68 10.63
N SER A 240 -11.39 11.45 10.88
CA SER A 240 -11.97 12.43 9.94
C SER A 240 -11.01 13.52 9.50
N ASP A 241 -10.05 13.92 10.34
CA ASP A 241 -9.08 14.96 9.98
C ASP A 241 -8.09 14.45 8.95
N VAL A 242 -7.60 13.20 9.10
CA VAL A 242 -6.72 12.55 8.12
C VAL A 242 -7.49 12.33 6.82
N GLN A 243 -8.72 11.82 6.88
CA GLN A 243 -9.57 11.60 5.71
C GLN A 243 -9.78 12.91 4.92
N LYS A 244 -10.11 14.01 5.59
CA LYS A 244 -10.29 15.33 4.96
C LYS A 244 -8.99 15.84 4.33
N ALA A 245 -7.87 15.67 5.00
CA ALA A 245 -6.56 16.06 4.48
C ALA A 245 -6.22 15.27 3.21
N LEU A 246 -6.41 13.95 3.20
CA LEU A 246 -6.22 13.10 2.02
C LEU A 246 -7.16 13.51 0.86
N ASN A 247 -8.43 13.81 1.15
CA ASN A 247 -9.37 14.25 0.13
C ASN A 247 -9.01 15.60 -0.48
N SER A 248 -8.55 16.54 0.35
CA SER A 248 -8.09 17.86 -0.10
C SER A 248 -6.81 17.74 -0.92
N GLY A 249 -5.84 16.96 -0.46
CA GLY A 249 -4.61 16.68 -1.19
C GLY A 249 -4.86 15.97 -2.51
N LEU A 250 -5.74 14.96 -2.53
CA LEU A 250 -6.11 14.26 -3.77
C LEU A 250 -6.76 15.21 -4.79
N LYS A 251 -7.57 16.14 -4.31
CA LYS A 251 -8.15 17.19 -5.17
C LYS A 251 -7.03 18.09 -5.74
N ALA A 252 -6.12 18.59 -4.91
CA ALA A 252 -5.01 19.44 -5.33
C ALA A 252 -4.09 18.75 -6.35
N VAL A 253 -3.74 17.48 -6.11
CA VAL A 253 -2.94 16.65 -7.03
C VAL A 253 -3.64 16.44 -8.38
N ARG A 254 -4.97 16.33 -8.38
CA ARG A 254 -5.76 16.26 -9.63
C ARG A 254 -5.82 17.61 -10.36
N ASP A 255 -6.10 18.68 -9.64
CA ASP A 255 -6.25 20.02 -10.21
C ASP A 255 -4.92 20.53 -10.81
N SER A 256 -3.79 20.18 -10.23
CA SER A 256 -2.45 20.53 -10.74
C SER A 256 -1.99 19.69 -11.95
N GLY A 257 -2.73 18.62 -12.29
CA GLY A 257 -2.32 17.65 -13.32
C GLY A 257 -1.30 16.61 -12.86
N LYS A 258 -0.81 16.68 -11.61
CA LYS A 258 0.16 15.74 -11.05
C LYS A 258 -0.36 14.29 -11.02
N TYR A 259 -1.65 14.11 -10.76
CA TYR A 259 -2.29 12.81 -10.87
C TYR A 259 -2.10 12.17 -12.25
N THR A 260 -2.27 12.95 -13.31
CA THR A 260 -2.10 12.47 -14.70
C THR A 260 -0.64 12.08 -14.99
N GLU A 261 0.32 12.85 -14.50
CA GLU A 261 1.75 12.52 -14.62
C GLU A 261 2.07 11.18 -13.93
N ILE A 262 1.64 11.03 -12.66
CA ILE A 262 1.85 9.80 -11.89
C ILE A 262 1.16 8.62 -12.58
N ARG A 263 -0.08 8.80 -13.02
CA ARG A 263 -0.82 7.76 -13.74
C ARG A 263 -0.12 7.34 -15.02
N ASN A 264 0.34 8.28 -15.82
CA ASN A 264 1.05 7.98 -17.06
C ASN A 264 2.40 7.27 -16.82
N LYS A 265 3.11 7.64 -15.74
CA LYS A 265 4.35 6.94 -15.34
C LYS A 265 4.14 5.44 -15.13
N TRP A 266 2.99 5.04 -14.56
CA TRP A 266 2.76 3.65 -14.14
C TRP A 266 1.87 2.83 -15.07
N PHE A 267 1.09 3.47 -15.95
CA PHE A 267 0.09 2.79 -16.81
C PHE A 267 0.26 3.08 -18.30
N SER A 268 1.32 3.77 -18.74
CA SER A 268 1.53 4.08 -20.17
C SER A 268 1.86 2.87 -21.04
N ASP A 269 2.31 1.77 -20.44
CA ASP A 269 2.74 0.55 -21.13
C ASP A 269 1.77 -0.63 -20.95
N SER A 270 0.53 -0.39 -20.49
CA SER A 270 -0.47 -1.44 -20.22
C SER A 270 -1.68 -1.39 -21.15
#